data_af6d29d98ad82a02e7ad291b597a7104
#
_entry.id   af6d29d98ad82a02e7ad291b597a7104
#
_cell.length_a   1.000
_cell.length_b   1.000
_cell.length_c   1.000
_cell.angle_alpha   90.00
_cell.angle_beta   90.00
_cell.angle_gamma   90.00
#
_symmetry.space_group_name_H-M   'P 1'
#
loop_
_entity.id
_entity.type
_entity.pdbx_description
1 polymer ?
#
loop_
_entity_poly.entity_id
_entity_poly.type
_entity_poly.pdbx_seq_one_letter_code
_entity_poly.pdbx_strand_id
1 'polypeptide(L)'
;MHRHFSKIPKKLYIVGVNTNLSNGKLLVADPSIIGNFSFTRTVILLADHNDEGSVGFILNKPMMHDLRTFVPEISQPFSVFEGGPVDQDRLYYVHSRRECIPNSKPISKELSWGGDFDVIRDMVNSGDLCSDEIKFFLGYSGWSCDQLKDEIKQKTWIVLDDGDKKTNISTSNDASFWKSKMIRLGGHYILWANSPSHPHLN
;
A
#
# COMPACT_ATOMS: atom_id res chain seq x y z
N MET A 1 22.22 47.50 9.60
CA MET A 1 21.84 46.16 10.14
C MET A 1 20.87 45.53 9.17
N HIS A 2 21.39 44.84 8.13
CA HIS A 2 20.57 44.21 7.07
C HIS A 2 20.35 42.76 7.44
N ARG A 3 19.09 42.37 7.68
CA ARG A 3 18.71 40.96 7.88
C ARG A 3 18.62 40.27 6.52
N HIS A 4 19.52 39.31 6.31
CA HIS A 4 19.49 38.39 5.19
C HIS A 4 18.32 37.41 5.40
N PHE A 5 17.26 37.57 4.61
CA PHE A 5 16.27 36.51 4.46
C PHE A 5 16.83 35.47 3.50
N SER A 6 17.19 34.31 4.04
CA SER A 6 17.58 33.15 3.23
C SER A 6 16.39 32.70 2.39
N LYS A 7 16.54 32.75 1.07
CA LYS A 7 15.59 32.20 0.11
C LYS A 7 15.46 30.69 0.29
N ILE A 8 14.35 30.22 0.82
CA ILE A 8 13.94 28.84 0.76
C ILE A 8 13.70 28.51 -0.72
N PRO A 9 14.35 27.51 -1.33
CA PRO A 9 14.11 27.13 -2.69
C PRO A 9 12.67 26.57 -2.81
N LYS A 10 11.77 27.30 -3.41
CA LYS A 10 10.46 26.80 -3.86
C LYS A 10 10.67 25.84 -5.03
N LYS A 11 11.06 24.61 -4.76
CA LYS A 11 10.87 23.53 -5.71
C LYS A 11 9.47 22.99 -5.47
N LEU A 12 8.49 23.65 -6.05
CA LEU A 12 7.11 23.18 -6.14
C LEU A 12 7.16 21.92 -7.03
N TYR A 13 7.25 20.73 -6.42
CA TYR A 13 6.96 19.51 -7.12
C TYR A 13 5.45 19.50 -7.35
N ILE A 14 5.02 20.00 -8.51
CA ILE A 14 3.72 19.61 -9.05
C ILE A 14 3.90 18.15 -9.42
N VAL A 15 3.52 17.26 -8.52
CA VAL A 15 3.32 15.85 -8.86
C VAL A 15 2.17 15.87 -9.84
N GLY A 16 2.47 15.76 -11.14
CA GLY A 16 1.46 15.60 -12.16
C GLY A 16 0.59 14.41 -11.75
N VAL A 17 -0.73 14.62 -11.69
CA VAL A 17 -1.68 13.54 -11.48
C VAL A 17 -1.54 12.64 -12.71
N ASN A 18 -0.72 11.61 -12.57
CA ASN A 18 -0.53 10.63 -13.63
C ASN A 18 -1.76 9.73 -13.65
N THR A 19 -2.59 9.87 -14.68
CA THR A 19 -3.79 9.05 -14.86
C THR A 19 -3.49 7.70 -15.51
N ASN A 20 -2.21 7.43 -15.85
CA ASN A 20 -1.83 6.17 -16.46
C ASN A 20 -1.69 5.09 -15.37
N LEU A 21 -2.70 4.23 -15.28
CA LEU A 21 -2.71 3.09 -14.36
C LEU A 21 -1.85 1.96 -14.90
N SER A 22 -1.08 1.36 -14.02
CA SER A 22 -0.32 0.12 -14.28
C SER A 22 0.01 -0.56 -12.96
N ASN A 23 0.39 -1.81 -13.00
CA ASN A 23 0.92 -2.52 -11.85
C ASN A 23 2.09 -1.73 -11.22
N GLY A 24 2.21 -1.78 -9.90
CA GLY A 24 3.26 -1.08 -9.15
C GLY A 24 2.98 0.39 -8.86
N LYS A 25 1.80 0.93 -9.19
CA LYS A 25 1.38 2.27 -8.74
C LYS A 25 0.86 2.22 -7.30
N LEU A 26 0.99 3.35 -6.59
CA LEU A 26 0.28 3.55 -5.33
C LEU A 26 -0.97 4.38 -5.55
N LEU A 27 -2.07 3.92 -4.97
CA LEU A 27 -3.30 4.68 -4.84
C LEU A 27 -3.36 5.21 -3.40
N VAL A 28 -3.29 6.51 -3.25
CA VAL A 28 -3.35 7.19 -1.95
C VAL A 28 -4.74 7.78 -1.79
N ALA A 29 -5.42 7.39 -0.73
CA ALA A 29 -6.78 7.87 -0.44
C ALA A 29 -6.79 9.40 -0.30
N ASP A 30 -7.64 10.09 -1.07
CA ASP A 30 -7.83 11.53 -0.91
C ASP A 30 -8.47 11.83 0.45
N PRO A 31 -8.08 12.90 1.13
CA PRO A 31 -8.66 13.29 2.42
C PRO A 31 -10.17 13.47 2.42
N SER A 32 -10.79 13.72 1.28
CA SER A 32 -12.24 13.89 1.14
C SER A 32 -13.03 12.59 1.25
N ILE A 33 -12.37 11.42 1.26
CA ILE A 33 -13.03 10.13 1.54
C ILE A 33 -13.47 10.11 3.01
N ILE A 34 -14.74 10.48 3.24
CA ILE A 34 -15.38 10.48 4.54
C ILE A 34 -16.44 9.38 4.55
N GLY A 35 -16.51 8.60 5.64
CA GLY A 35 -17.54 7.57 5.82
C GLY A 35 -17.25 6.22 5.20
N ASN A 36 -16.20 6.07 4.39
CA ASN A 36 -15.71 4.77 3.95
C ASN A 36 -14.56 4.31 4.85
N PHE A 37 -14.89 3.61 5.95
CA PHE A 37 -13.92 3.18 6.96
C PHE A 37 -12.83 2.25 6.38
N SER A 38 -13.16 1.49 5.32
CA SER A 38 -12.19 0.60 4.69
C SER A 38 -11.07 1.36 3.98
N PHE A 39 -11.36 2.54 3.42
CA PHE A 39 -10.39 3.26 2.59
C PHE A 39 -9.90 4.59 3.15
N THR A 40 -10.48 5.06 4.26
CA THR A 40 -10.00 6.30 4.88
C THR A 40 -8.52 6.20 5.26
N ARG A 41 -7.71 7.17 4.78
CA ARG A 41 -6.26 7.27 5.03
C ARG A 41 -5.47 6.02 4.65
N THR A 42 -5.85 5.36 3.57
CA THR A 42 -5.13 4.19 3.06
C THR A 42 -4.13 4.55 1.96
N VAL A 43 -3.13 3.69 1.84
CA VAL A 43 -2.20 3.62 0.72
C VAL A 43 -2.29 2.21 0.16
N ILE A 44 -2.70 2.07 -1.09
CA ILE A 44 -2.89 0.78 -1.75
C ILE A 44 -1.83 0.59 -2.81
N LEU A 45 -1.18 -0.57 -2.82
CA LEU A 45 -0.32 -1.01 -3.91
C LEU A 45 -1.18 -1.69 -4.97
N LEU A 46 -1.18 -1.18 -6.19
CA LEU A 46 -1.86 -1.78 -7.34
C LEU A 46 -1.03 -2.98 -7.82
N ALA A 47 -1.49 -4.18 -7.51
CA ALA A 47 -0.76 -5.42 -7.77
C ALA A 47 -1.07 -5.99 -9.17
N ASP A 48 -2.30 -5.84 -9.62
CA ASP A 48 -2.74 -6.25 -10.95
C ASP A 48 -3.72 -5.22 -11.54
N HIS A 49 -3.53 -4.88 -12.79
CA HIS A 49 -4.40 -3.96 -13.52
C HIS A 49 -4.43 -4.36 -14.99
N ASN A 50 -5.60 -4.73 -15.47
CA ASN A 50 -5.84 -5.17 -16.83
C ASN A 50 -7.27 -4.81 -17.28
N ASP A 51 -7.69 -5.28 -18.45
CA ASP A 51 -9.01 -4.98 -19.02
C ASP A 51 -10.16 -5.66 -18.26
N GLU A 52 -9.89 -6.65 -17.41
CA GLU A 52 -10.90 -7.31 -16.58
C GLU A 52 -11.15 -6.58 -15.25
N GLY A 53 -10.17 -5.80 -14.78
CA GLY A 53 -10.26 -5.04 -13.54
C GLY A 53 -8.92 -4.77 -12.86
N SER A 54 -8.98 -4.52 -11.56
CA SER A 54 -7.79 -4.20 -10.77
C SER A 54 -7.84 -4.88 -9.41
N VAL A 55 -6.65 -5.30 -8.95
CA VAL A 55 -6.39 -5.85 -7.61
C VAL A 55 -5.32 -5.00 -6.93
N GLY A 56 -5.57 -4.63 -5.68
CA GLY A 56 -4.60 -3.90 -4.87
C GLY A 56 -4.63 -4.34 -3.42
N PHE A 57 -3.55 -4.02 -2.69
CA PHE A 57 -3.39 -4.35 -1.27
C PHE A 57 -3.16 -3.09 -0.45
N ILE A 58 -3.95 -2.91 0.62
CA ILE A 58 -3.77 -1.81 1.56
C ILE A 58 -2.49 -2.07 2.36
N LEU A 59 -1.53 -1.16 2.26
CA LEU A 59 -0.20 -1.35 2.85
C LEU A 59 -0.10 -0.92 4.31
N ASN A 60 -1.05 -0.12 4.83
CA ASN A 60 -0.89 0.64 6.06
C ASN A 60 -1.99 0.42 7.10
N LYS A 61 -2.62 -0.75 7.08
CA LYS A 61 -3.58 -1.19 8.11
C LYS A 61 -3.11 -2.50 8.75
N PRO A 62 -2.15 -2.46 9.69
CA PRO A 62 -1.72 -3.65 10.40
C PRO A 62 -2.85 -4.19 11.27
N MET A 63 -2.96 -5.51 11.32
CA MET A 63 -3.89 -6.22 12.20
C MET A 63 -3.25 -6.44 13.58
N MET A 64 -4.09 -6.73 14.59
CA MET A 64 -3.63 -7.02 15.96
C MET A 64 -2.95 -8.38 16.06
N HIS A 65 -3.33 -9.32 15.21
CA HIS A 65 -2.84 -10.71 15.22
C HIS A 65 -1.75 -10.87 14.15
N ASP A 66 -0.75 -11.69 14.47
CA ASP A 66 0.29 -12.06 13.51
C ASP A 66 -0.09 -13.31 12.69
N LEU A 67 0.76 -13.67 11.74
CA LEU A 67 0.51 -14.75 10.78
C LEU A 67 0.28 -16.11 11.45
N ARG A 68 0.88 -16.39 12.62
CA ARG A 68 0.72 -17.64 13.36
C ARG A 68 -0.73 -17.89 13.82
N THR A 69 -1.50 -16.83 13.98
CA THR A 69 -2.94 -16.94 14.30
C THR A 69 -3.75 -17.52 13.14
N PHE A 70 -3.33 -17.23 11.90
CA PHE A 70 -4.05 -17.63 10.69
C PHE A 70 -3.46 -18.89 10.05
N VAL A 71 -2.17 -19.13 10.26
CA VAL A 71 -1.40 -20.26 9.71
C VAL A 71 -0.56 -20.87 10.84
N PRO A 72 -1.10 -21.84 11.59
CA PRO A 72 -0.41 -22.43 12.75
C PRO A 72 0.92 -23.11 12.42
N GLU A 73 1.14 -23.51 11.17
CA GLU A 73 2.37 -24.15 10.69
C GLU A 73 3.55 -23.17 10.56
N ILE A 74 3.28 -21.87 10.63
CA ILE A 74 4.31 -20.83 10.63
C ILE A 74 4.84 -20.65 12.06
N SER A 75 6.15 -20.75 12.22
CA SER A 75 6.81 -20.59 13.52
C SER A 75 7.23 -19.15 13.84
N GLN A 76 7.44 -18.33 12.81
CA GLN A 76 7.95 -16.96 12.93
C GLN A 76 6.82 -15.93 12.96
N PRO A 77 6.94 -14.87 13.78
CA PRO A 77 5.93 -13.83 13.85
C PRO A 77 6.06 -12.87 12.66
N PHE A 78 5.08 -12.92 11.76
CA PHE A 78 4.95 -11.93 10.67
C PHE A 78 3.70 -11.10 10.87
N SER A 79 3.81 -9.80 10.69
CA SER A 79 2.64 -8.92 10.71
C SER A 79 1.71 -9.23 9.53
N VAL A 80 0.41 -9.25 9.80
CA VAL A 80 -0.65 -9.35 8.79
C VAL A 80 -1.36 -8.02 8.68
N PHE A 81 -1.75 -7.64 7.47
CA PHE A 81 -2.41 -6.38 7.17
C PHE A 81 -3.81 -6.64 6.61
N GLU A 82 -4.75 -5.73 6.84
CA GLU A 82 -6.02 -5.69 6.13
C GLU A 82 -5.74 -5.29 4.68
N GLY A 83 -5.86 -6.23 3.73
CA GLY A 83 -5.57 -5.95 2.31
C GLY A 83 -6.71 -5.24 1.58
N GLY A 84 -7.92 -5.35 2.08
CA GLY A 84 -9.12 -4.72 1.54
C GLY A 84 -10.40 -5.48 1.88
N PRO A 85 -11.56 -5.01 1.40
CA PRO A 85 -12.88 -5.55 1.78
C PRO A 85 -13.30 -6.83 1.05
N VAL A 86 -12.53 -7.31 0.07
CA VAL A 86 -12.87 -8.50 -0.73
C VAL A 86 -12.12 -9.72 -0.18
N ASP A 87 -12.78 -10.88 -0.08
CA ASP A 87 -12.19 -12.17 0.38
C ASP A 87 -11.39 -12.05 1.68
N GLN A 88 -11.93 -11.43 2.71
CA GLN A 88 -11.26 -11.11 3.97
C GLN A 88 -10.83 -12.33 4.80
N ASP A 89 -11.27 -13.51 4.45
CA ASP A 89 -10.91 -14.79 5.03
C ASP A 89 -9.76 -15.51 4.30
N ARG A 90 -9.26 -14.91 3.20
CA ARG A 90 -8.16 -15.45 2.40
C ARG A 90 -6.87 -14.68 2.63
N LEU A 91 -5.77 -15.43 2.72
CA LEU A 91 -4.42 -14.90 2.84
C LEU A 91 -3.82 -14.61 1.46
N TYR A 92 -3.31 -13.39 1.32
CA TYR A 92 -2.57 -12.90 0.16
C TYR A 92 -1.20 -12.40 0.60
N TYR A 93 -0.24 -12.31 -0.34
CA TYR A 93 1.10 -11.83 -0.03
C TYR A 93 1.76 -11.15 -1.23
N VAL A 94 2.59 -10.17 -0.92
CA VAL A 94 3.47 -9.46 -1.85
C VAL A 94 4.89 -9.65 -1.37
N HIS A 95 5.82 -9.99 -2.27
CA HIS A 95 7.20 -10.33 -1.93
C HIS A 95 8.21 -9.86 -2.99
N SER A 96 9.50 -9.86 -2.62
CA SER A 96 10.61 -9.51 -3.50
C SER A 96 11.45 -10.72 -3.97
N ARG A 97 10.94 -11.96 -3.79
CA ARG A 97 11.69 -13.22 -4.00
C ARG A 97 11.10 -14.04 -5.16
N ARG A 98 10.85 -13.39 -6.31
CA ARG A 98 10.25 -14.05 -7.50
C ARG A 98 11.03 -15.29 -7.94
N GLU A 99 12.34 -15.22 -7.93
CA GLU A 99 13.20 -16.30 -8.41
C GLU A 99 13.13 -17.56 -7.53
N CYS A 100 12.73 -17.40 -6.27
CA CYS A 100 12.64 -18.49 -5.30
C CYS A 100 11.23 -19.04 -5.11
N ILE A 101 10.20 -18.25 -5.46
CA ILE A 101 8.79 -18.59 -5.21
C ILE A 101 8.09 -18.85 -6.56
N PRO A 102 7.81 -20.13 -6.89
CA PRO A 102 7.13 -20.49 -8.14
C PRO A 102 5.75 -19.87 -8.26
N ASN A 103 5.25 -19.73 -9.49
CA ASN A 103 3.90 -19.22 -9.80
C ASN A 103 3.61 -17.79 -9.32
N SER A 104 4.64 -17.03 -8.96
CA SER A 104 4.51 -15.64 -8.57
C SER A 104 4.13 -14.76 -9.75
N LYS A 105 3.15 -13.87 -9.56
CA LYS A 105 2.71 -12.88 -10.56
C LYS A 105 3.53 -11.59 -10.43
N PRO A 106 4.13 -11.05 -11.49
CA PRO A 106 4.94 -9.84 -11.42
C PRO A 106 4.08 -8.59 -11.18
N ILE A 107 4.49 -7.76 -10.23
CA ILE A 107 4.01 -6.39 -10.05
C ILE A 107 4.97 -5.42 -10.73
N SER A 108 6.28 -5.59 -10.47
CA SER A 108 7.36 -4.74 -10.98
C SER A 108 8.64 -5.55 -11.14
N LYS A 109 9.77 -4.86 -11.34
CA LYS A 109 11.09 -5.53 -11.32
C LYS A 109 11.42 -6.09 -9.93
N GLU A 110 11.03 -5.38 -8.86
CA GLU A 110 11.39 -5.72 -7.48
C GLU A 110 10.30 -6.52 -6.76
N LEU A 111 9.03 -6.45 -7.19
CA LEU A 111 7.89 -7.00 -6.47
C LEU A 111 7.10 -7.98 -7.30
N SER A 112 6.59 -8.99 -6.63
CA SER A 112 5.60 -9.96 -7.13
C SER A 112 4.56 -10.25 -6.06
N TRP A 113 3.43 -10.82 -6.43
CA TRP A 113 2.38 -11.26 -5.51
C TRP A 113 1.94 -12.69 -5.80
N GLY A 114 1.36 -13.36 -4.80
CA GLY A 114 0.98 -14.75 -4.90
C GLY A 114 2.20 -15.68 -5.03
N GLY A 115 1.99 -16.84 -5.58
CA GLY A 115 2.98 -17.89 -5.71
C GLY A 115 2.65 -19.11 -4.85
N ASP A 116 3.58 -20.06 -4.81
CA ASP A 116 3.43 -21.30 -4.05
C ASP A 116 3.59 -21.06 -2.55
N PHE A 117 2.50 -21.23 -1.79
CA PHE A 117 2.48 -20.96 -0.36
C PHE A 117 3.29 -21.98 0.45
N ASP A 118 3.38 -23.22 0.01
CA ASP A 118 4.20 -24.23 0.72
C ASP A 118 5.68 -23.85 0.69
N VAL A 119 6.16 -23.34 -0.43
CA VAL A 119 7.53 -22.81 -0.54
C VAL A 119 7.72 -21.59 0.37
N ILE A 120 6.75 -20.67 0.43
CA ILE A 120 6.81 -19.51 1.33
C ILE A 120 6.86 -19.94 2.79
N ARG A 121 5.99 -20.88 3.20
CA ARG A 121 5.97 -21.43 4.57
C ARG A 121 7.33 -22.01 4.93
N ASP A 122 7.89 -22.82 4.06
CA ASP A 122 9.17 -23.48 4.31
C ASP A 122 10.33 -22.48 4.41
N MET A 123 10.36 -21.45 3.53
CA MET A 123 11.34 -20.37 3.56
C MET A 123 11.20 -19.47 4.81
N VAL A 124 9.96 -19.21 5.27
CA VAL A 124 9.71 -18.48 6.52
C VAL A 124 10.21 -19.27 7.72
N ASN A 125 9.90 -20.57 7.78
CA ASN A 125 10.27 -21.43 8.89
C ASN A 125 11.79 -21.70 8.95
N SER A 126 12.48 -21.77 7.81
CA SER A 126 13.95 -21.88 7.75
C SER A 126 14.68 -20.56 8.04
N GLY A 127 13.98 -19.42 7.97
CA GLY A 127 14.59 -18.09 8.08
C GLY A 127 15.19 -17.54 6.77
N ASP A 128 14.94 -18.21 5.64
CA ASP A 128 15.41 -17.80 4.31
C ASP A 128 14.58 -16.65 3.71
N LEU A 129 13.41 -16.36 4.31
CA LEU A 129 12.53 -15.25 3.92
C LEU A 129 12.25 -14.37 5.14
N CYS A 130 12.71 -13.13 5.06
CA CYS A 130 12.63 -12.16 6.15
C CYS A 130 11.42 -11.21 6.00
N SER A 131 11.02 -10.59 7.11
CA SER A 131 9.85 -9.69 7.15
C SER A 131 9.98 -8.42 6.30
N ASP A 132 11.17 -8.08 5.84
CA ASP A 132 11.41 -6.98 4.90
C ASP A 132 11.31 -7.41 3.41
N GLU A 133 11.13 -8.71 3.16
CA GLU A 133 11.04 -9.28 1.82
C GLU A 133 9.64 -9.75 1.44
N ILE A 134 8.75 -9.90 2.43
CA ILE A 134 7.36 -10.33 2.23
C ILE A 134 6.41 -9.57 3.16
N LYS A 135 5.21 -9.29 2.66
CA LYS A 135 4.11 -8.72 3.43
C LYS A 135 2.85 -9.52 3.20
N PHE A 136 2.15 -9.87 4.29
CA PHE A 136 0.94 -10.68 4.30
C PHE A 136 -0.31 -9.84 4.49
N PHE A 137 -1.39 -10.22 3.80
CA PHE A 137 -2.65 -9.51 3.81
C PHE A 137 -3.82 -10.49 3.98
N LEU A 138 -4.84 -10.10 4.73
CA LEU A 138 -6.16 -10.71 4.65
C LEU A 138 -7.05 -9.86 3.73
N GLY A 139 -7.61 -10.53 2.72
CA GLY A 139 -8.40 -9.87 1.69
C GLY A 139 -7.59 -9.00 0.73
N TYR A 140 -8.31 -8.35 -0.17
CA TYR A 140 -7.75 -7.43 -1.15
C TYR A 140 -8.75 -6.32 -1.50
N SER A 141 -8.26 -5.27 -2.16
CA SER A 141 -9.07 -4.21 -2.76
C SER A 141 -9.28 -4.51 -4.24
N GLY A 142 -10.54 -4.61 -4.68
CA GLY A 142 -10.89 -4.95 -6.05
C GLY A 142 -11.70 -3.86 -6.72
N TRP A 143 -11.46 -3.62 -8.01
CA TRP A 143 -12.22 -2.73 -8.87
C TRP A 143 -12.57 -3.43 -10.17
N SER A 144 -13.78 -3.22 -10.66
CA SER A 144 -14.13 -3.59 -12.04
C SER A 144 -13.41 -2.69 -13.06
N CYS A 145 -13.45 -3.05 -14.33
CA CYS A 145 -12.67 -2.46 -15.43
C CYS A 145 -12.64 -0.93 -15.42
N ASP A 146 -13.78 -0.24 -15.32
CA ASP A 146 -13.84 1.23 -15.39
C ASP A 146 -13.99 1.90 -14.02
N GLN A 147 -14.32 1.13 -12.98
CA GLN A 147 -14.57 1.67 -11.65
C GLN A 147 -13.39 2.47 -11.12
N LEU A 148 -12.16 1.93 -11.17
CA LEU A 148 -10.98 2.62 -10.67
C LEU A 148 -10.70 3.92 -11.46
N LYS A 149 -10.89 3.89 -12.76
CA LYS A 149 -10.73 5.08 -13.62
C LYS A 149 -11.72 6.18 -13.23
N ASP A 150 -12.96 5.81 -12.93
CA ASP A 150 -13.99 6.77 -12.54
C ASP A 150 -13.76 7.30 -11.13
N GLU A 151 -13.32 6.48 -10.19
CA GLU A 151 -12.92 6.92 -8.85
C GLU A 151 -11.73 7.90 -8.89
N ILE A 152 -10.77 7.69 -9.79
CA ILE A 152 -9.65 8.63 -10.01
C ILE A 152 -10.15 9.95 -10.60
N LYS A 153 -11.06 9.93 -11.61
CA LYS A 153 -11.67 11.16 -12.15
C LYS A 153 -12.43 11.94 -11.08
N GLN A 154 -13.09 11.23 -10.16
CA GLN A 154 -13.78 11.80 -8.99
C GLN A 154 -12.81 12.25 -7.88
N LYS A 155 -11.50 12.10 -8.08
CA LYS A 155 -10.45 12.43 -7.11
C LYS A 155 -10.52 11.64 -5.81
N THR A 156 -11.09 10.44 -5.83
CA THR A 156 -11.06 9.51 -4.70
C THR A 156 -9.64 9.03 -4.41
N TRP A 157 -8.85 8.82 -5.46
CA TRP A 157 -7.47 8.34 -5.38
C TRP A 157 -6.48 9.31 -6.01
N ILE A 158 -5.35 9.49 -5.33
CA ILE A 158 -4.16 10.15 -5.86
C ILE A 158 -3.19 9.06 -6.31
N VAL A 159 -2.83 9.04 -7.59
CA VAL A 159 -1.93 8.02 -8.15
C VAL A 159 -0.48 8.48 -8.05
N LEU A 160 0.39 7.64 -7.46
CA LEU A 160 1.82 7.88 -7.34
C LEU A 160 2.63 6.78 -8.02
N ASP A 161 3.79 7.15 -8.57
CA ASP A 161 4.68 6.28 -9.35
C ASP A 161 5.70 5.48 -8.50
N ASP A 162 5.66 5.54 -7.19
CA ASP A 162 6.67 4.95 -6.30
C ASP A 162 6.23 3.68 -5.57
N GLY A 163 5.24 2.99 -6.12
CA GLY A 163 4.72 1.74 -5.54
C GLY A 163 5.56 0.50 -5.85
N ASP A 164 6.40 0.56 -6.87
CA ASP A 164 7.18 -0.56 -7.37
C ASP A 164 8.40 -0.95 -6.51
N LYS A 165 8.69 -0.18 -5.46
CA LYS A 165 9.88 -0.36 -4.62
C LYS A 165 9.68 -1.37 -3.50
N LYS A 166 10.68 -2.23 -3.28
CA LYS A 166 10.74 -3.15 -2.14
C LYS A 166 10.49 -2.44 -0.79
N THR A 167 10.93 -1.21 -0.62
CA THR A 167 10.72 -0.42 0.59
C THR A 167 9.25 -0.23 0.98
N ASN A 168 8.30 -0.36 0.04
CA ASN A 168 6.87 -0.27 0.35
C ASN A 168 6.34 -1.49 1.11
N ILE A 169 6.99 -2.62 1.03
CA ILE A 169 6.63 -3.84 1.77
C ILE A 169 7.54 -4.10 2.98
N SER A 170 8.78 -3.59 2.97
CA SER A 170 9.78 -3.83 4.02
C SER A 170 9.53 -3.04 5.30
N THR A 171 8.73 -1.99 5.26
CA THR A 171 8.46 -1.16 6.44
C THR A 171 7.18 -1.60 7.14
N SER A 172 7.15 -1.50 8.48
CA SER A 172 5.92 -1.56 9.26
C SER A 172 5.07 -0.33 8.93
N ASN A 173 4.38 -0.37 7.80
CA ASN A 173 3.52 0.72 7.40
C ASN A 173 2.29 0.77 8.32
N ASP A 174 2.11 1.87 8.99
CA ASP A 174 0.96 2.17 9.84
C ASP A 174 0.25 3.46 9.35
N ALA A 175 -0.54 4.07 10.21
CA ALA A 175 -1.22 5.33 9.90
C ALA A 175 -0.27 6.46 9.46
N SER A 176 1.02 6.43 9.86
CA SER A 176 2.01 7.43 9.47
C SER A 176 2.40 7.33 7.99
N PHE A 177 2.22 6.17 7.35
CA PHE A 177 2.57 5.97 5.95
C PHE A 177 1.73 6.85 5.02
N TRP A 178 0.41 6.88 5.21
CA TRP A 178 -0.47 7.80 4.47
C TRP A 178 -0.09 9.26 4.72
N LYS A 179 0.15 9.63 5.97
CA LYS A 179 0.58 10.98 6.35
C LYS A 179 1.87 11.38 5.63
N SER A 180 2.84 10.49 5.52
CA SER A 180 4.10 10.73 4.81
C SER A 180 3.89 11.01 3.33
N LYS A 181 2.94 10.30 2.68
CA LYS A 181 2.57 10.55 1.28
C LYS A 181 1.90 11.91 1.11
N MET A 182 1.00 12.31 2.02
CA MET A 182 0.37 13.63 2.02
C MET A 182 1.39 14.76 2.18
N ILE A 183 2.35 14.62 3.12
CA ILE A 183 3.43 15.61 3.31
C ILE A 183 4.27 15.73 2.03
N ARG A 184 4.60 14.62 1.39
CA ARG A 184 5.38 14.59 0.16
C ARG A 184 4.65 15.25 -1.03
N LEU A 185 3.33 15.12 -1.10
CA LEU A 185 2.49 15.78 -2.11
C LEU A 185 2.52 17.31 -1.94
N GLY A 186 2.68 17.80 -0.72
CA GLY A 186 2.80 19.23 -0.46
C GLY A 186 1.47 20.00 -0.58
N GLY A 187 1.56 21.33 -0.68
CA GLY A 187 0.40 22.19 -0.85
C GLY A 187 -0.66 22.00 0.25
N HIS A 188 -1.94 21.95 -0.14
CA HIS A 188 -3.05 21.76 0.78
C HIS A 188 -3.07 20.38 1.46
N TYR A 189 -2.40 19.36 0.90
CA TYR A 189 -2.33 18.02 1.51
C TYR A 189 -1.60 18.00 2.85
N ILE A 190 -0.67 18.95 3.09
CA ILE A 190 0.02 19.07 4.39
C ILE A 190 -0.96 19.37 5.52
N LEU A 191 -2.01 20.15 5.26
CA LEU A 191 -3.04 20.46 6.27
C LEU A 191 -3.78 19.20 6.68
N TRP A 192 -4.14 18.37 5.70
CA TRP A 192 -4.81 17.09 5.94
C TRP A 192 -3.92 16.07 6.64
N ALA A 193 -2.62 16.06 6.33
CA ALA A 193 -1.65 15.21 7.02
C ALA A 193 -1.62 15.45 8.54
N ASN A 194 -1.91 16.68 8.97
CA ASN A 194 -1.89 17.07 10.37
C ASN A 194 -3.27 17.11 11.04
N SER A 195 -4.36 16.86 10.29
CA SER A 195 -5.70 16.82 10.87
C SER A 195 -5.91 15.54 11.71
N PRO A 196 -6.73 15.59 12.78
CA PRO A 196 -7.06 14.40 13.58
C PRO A 196 -7.68 13.29 12.73
N SER A 197 -7.43 12.04 13.11
CA SER A 197 -8.01 10.88 12.41
C SER A 197 -9.51 10.76 12.60
N HIS A 198 -10.02 11.28 13.73
CA HIS A 198 -11.43 11.28 14.11
C HIS A 198 -11.82 12.71 14.52
N PRO A 199 -12.51 13.47 13.66
CA PRO A 199 -12.90 14.86 13.97
C PRO A 199 -13.87 14.99 15.14
N HIS A 200 -14.52 13.91 15.55
CA HIS A 200 -15.56 13.89 16.60
C HIS A 200 -15.05 13.50 17.99
N LEU A 201 -13.73 13.37 18.19
CA LEU A 201 -13.11 13.03 19.48
C LEU A 201 -12.44 14.24 20.17
N ASN A 202 -12.93 15.46 19.89
CA ASN A 202 -12.57 16.68 20.64
C ASN A 202 -13.76 17.11 21.49
#